data_230bf03a0001a8803eb848f142d4e8d1
#
_entry.id   230bf03a0001a8803eb848f142d4e8d1
#
_cell.length_a   1.000
_cell.length_b   1.000
_cell.length_c   1.000
_cell.angle_alpha   90.00
_cell.angle_beta   90.00
_cell.angle_gamma   90.00
#
_symmetry.space_group_name_H-M   'P 1'
#
loop_
_entity.id
_entity.type
_entity.pdbx_description
1 polymer ?
#
loop_
_entity_poly.entity_id
_entity_poly.type
_entity_poly.pdbx_seq_one_letter_code
_entity_poly.pdbx_strand_id
1 'polypeptide(L)'
;MLIIELTESGDRVVSRKVQGDKISPVIDINSLEVLSVFEGYESLRIIACGKRIYILPCAVEIAKKERVDRLRQKLEAGHPLSVGSFAHGGGILTHALHKGMKLGGVETELAFANEIRPELLEHASESNDAWSANTIPLAAPIQQLAFDDWTVSRLPRVDVVEAGLPCSGASVSGRARLGTAKAEDHPEVGHLVASFLALMAKVNPAVIVFENVKSYFSSASMSIMRGQLKDFGYDVHEAVLQAGDWNELEHRERGVMVAVTAGMEFDFLKLAKPAKADRKIAEILDAVPLDDKSWSAMQGLKDKQERDKAAGKGFAMQVVTAFDVKCPTITKGYMKRRSTDPKLQHPEDPTLLRQFNSVEHARIKGIPASLVGGLSETVAHEVLGQSVCYAPFVAVGELVAQTVKRIAQRQEIAFTVDLLACA
;
A
#
# COMPACT_ATOMS: atom_id res chain seq x y z
N MET A 1 -23.76 5.00 -24.10
CA MET A 1 -24.87 4.02 -24.10
C MET A 1 -25.56 4.08 -25.43
N LEU A 2 -25.75 2.95 -26.12
CA LEU A 2 -26.55 2.83 -27.33
C LEU A 2 -27.87 2.14 -26.95
N ILE A 3 -28.96 2.68 -27.48
CA ILE A 3 -30.29 2.10 -27.29
C ILE A 3 -30.84 1.75 -28.70
N ILE A 4 -31.19 0.47 -28.87
CA ILE A 4 -31.83 -0.03 -30.09
C ILE A 4 -33.29 -0.29 -29.73
N GLU A 5 -34.21 0.38 -30.43
CA GLU A 5 -35.64 0.17 -30.25
C GLU A 5 -36.16 -0.70 -31.40
N LEU A 6 -36.89 -1.78 -31.05
CA LEU A 6 -37.54 -2.66 -32.00
C LEU A 6 -38.90 -2.09 -32.37
N THR A 7 -39.05 -1.72 -33.62
CA THR A 7 -40.29 -1.14 -34.19
C THR A 7 -40.83 -2.05 -35.28
N GLU A 8 -42.11 -1.90 -35.63
CA GLU A 8 -42.74 -2.65 -36.73
C GLU A 8 -42.29 -2.14 -38.11
N SER A 9 -41.83 -0.89 -38.17
CA SER A 9 -41.23 -0.29 -39.34
C SER A 9 -39.99 0.50 -38.94
N GLY A 10 -38.86 0.28 -39.62
CA GLY A 10 -37.57 0.94 -39.30
C GLY A 10 -36.61 0.84 -40.47
N ASP A 11 -35.55 1.65 -40.40
CA ASP A 11 -34.53 1.73 -41.44
C ASP A 11 -33.60 0.49 -41.52
N ARG A 12 -33.68 -0.41 -40.54
CA ARG A 12 -32.86 -1.64 -40.47
C ARG A 12 -33.70 -2.84 -40.10
N VAL A 13 -33.45 -3.95 -40.79
CA VAL A 13 -34.13 -5.24 -40.54
C VAL A 13 -33.24 -6.12 -39.66
N VAL A 14 -33.84 -6.71 -38.62
CA VAL A 14 -33.16 -7.76 -37.84
C VAL A 14 -33.02 -9.01 -38.71
N SER A 15 -31.78 -9.37 -39.02
CA SER A 15 -31.47 -10.59 -39.79
C SER A 15 -31.54 -11.83 -38.92
N ARG A 16 -31.68 -13.00 -39.54
CA ARG A 16 -31.69 -14.28 -38.85
C ARG A 16 -30.52 -15.10 -39.36
N LYS A 17 -29.68 -15.60 -38.43
CA LYS A 17 -28.66 -16.59 -38.76
C LYS A 17 -29.23 -17.97 -38.47
N VAL A 18 -29.22 -18.84 -39.49
CA VAL A 18 -29.65 -20.26 -39.39
C VAL A 18 -28.38 -21.10 -39.30
N GLN A 19 -28.27 -21.89 -38.27
CA GLN A 19 -27.14 -22.84 -38.07
C GLN A 19 -27.71 -24.18 -37.61
N GLY A 20 -27.91 -25.11 -38.58
CA GLY A 20 -28.71 -26.30 -38.37
C GLY A 20 -30.16 -25.96 -38.02
N ASP A 21 -30.70 -26.56 -36.94
CA ASP A 21 -32.05 -26.31 -36.45
C ASP A 21 -32.16 -25.04 -35.60
N LYS A 22 -31.06 -24.35 -35.28
CA LYS A 22 -31.03 -23.13 -34.49
C LYS A 22 -31.17 -21.89 -35.34
N ILE A 23 -32.18 -21.08 -35.05
CA ILE A 23 -32.39 -19.76 -35.60
C ILE A 23 -32.01 -18.73 -34.51
N SER A 24 -31.04 -17.89 -34.81
CA SER A 24 -30.62 -16.83 -33.91
C SER A 24 -30.87 -15.46 -34.54
N PRO A 25 -31.49 -14.51 -33.85
CA PRO A 25 -31.59 -13.15 -34.34
C PRO A 25 -30.19 -12.52 -34.36
N VAL A 26 -29.89 -11.75 -35.40
CA VAL A 26 -28.61 -11.04 -35.54
C VAL A 26 -28.90 -9.56 -35.66
N ILE A 27 -28.27 -8.78 -34.80
CA ILE A 27 -28.23 -7.33 -34.90
C ILE A 27 -26.82 -6.99 -35.35
N ASP A 28 -26.71 -6.49 -36.57
CA ASP A 28 -25.43 -6.09 -37.14
C ASP A 28 -25.29 -4.55 -37.04
N ILE A 29 -24.25 -4.10 -36.35
CA ILE A 29 -23.92 -2.69 -36.13
C ILE A 29 -22.56 -2.44 -36.77
N ASN A 30 -22.56 -1.94 -38.00
CA ASN A 30 -21.33 -1.69 -38.75
C ASN A 30 -21.10 -0.20 -39.04
N SER A 31 -21.84 0.70 -38.36
CA SER A 31 -21.63 2.16 -38.48
C SER A 31 -20.44 2.57 -37.62
N LEU A 32 -19.39 3.13 -38.21
CA LEU A 32 -18.20 3.63 -37.52
C LEU A 32 -18.56 4.70 -36.47
N GLU A 33 -19.55 5.55 -36.77
CA GLU A 33 -20.04 6.56 -35.83
C GLU A 33 -20.63 5.92 -34.55
N VAL A 34 -21.38 4.84 -34.68
CA VAL A 34 -21.97 4.11 -33.56
C VAL A 34 -20.92 3.33 -32.82
N LEU A 35 -19.96 2.72 -33.50
CA LEU A 35 -18.88 1.93 -32.87
C LEU A 35 -17.88 2.81 -32.11
N SER A 36 -17.64 4.04 -32.57
CA SER A 36 -16.75 4.99 -31.89
C SER A 36 -17.21 5.34 -30.48
N VAL A 37 -18.51 5.23 -30.16
CA VAL A 37 -19.04 5.40 -28.79
C VAL A 37 -18.49 4.34 -27.81
N PHE A 38 -17.99 3.22 -28.31
CA PHE A 38 -17.46 2.10 -27.53
C PHE A 38 -15.96 1.96 -27.64
N GLU A 39 -15.30 2.91 -28.29
CA GLU A 39 -13.85 2.89 -28.44
C GLU A 39 -13.14 2.91 -27.08
N GLY A 40 -12.13 2.04 -26.93
CA GLY A 40 -11.37 1.89 -25.69
C GLY A 40 -12.04 1.02 -24.62
N TYR A 41 -13.16 0.34 -24.91
CA TYR A 41 -13.78 -0.63 -24.02
C TYR A 41 -13.62 -2.06 -24.55
N GLU A 42 -13.09 -2.95 -23.74
CA GLU A 42 -12.86 -4.37 -24.09
C GLU A 42 -14.14 -5.22 -23.97
N SER A 43 -15.06 -4.80 -23.11
CA SER A 43 -16.30 -5.55 -22.86
C SER A 43 -17.53 -4.65 -22.71
N LEU A 44 -18.65 -5.13 -23.27
CA LEU A 44 -19.92 -4.42 -23.26
C LEU A 44 -21.00 -5.27 -22.58
N ARG A 45 -21.90 -4.61 -21.89
CA ARG A 45 -23.11 -5.20 -21.33
C ARG A 45 -24.28 -5.00 -22.30
N ILE A 46 -24.98 -6.07 -22.63
CA ILE A 46 -26.18 -6.05 -23.46
C ILE A 46 -27.38 -6.42 -22.57
N ILE A 47 -28.37 -5.54 -22.52
CA ILE A 47 -29.60 -5.72 -21.74
C ILE A 47 -30.79 -5.63 -22.68
N ALA A 48 -31.54 -6.73 -22.83
CA ALA A 48 -32.80 -6.73 -23.55
C ALA A 48 -33.95 -6.54 -22.55
N CYS A 49 -34.76 -5.49 -22.77
CA CYS A 49 -35.91 -5.18 -21.92
C CYS A 49 -37.06 -4.66 -22.74
N GLY A 50 -38.16 -5.42 -22.80
CA GLY A 50 -39.31 -5.11 -23.64
C GLY A 50 -38.92 -5.01 -25.14
N LYS A 51 -39.23 -3.88 -25.78
CA LYS A 51 -38.89 -3.62 -27.17
C LYS A 51 -37.54 -2.89 -27.31
N ARG A 52 -36.70 -2.85 -26.28
CA ARG A 52 -35.40 -2.13 -26.30
C ARG A 52 -34.25 -3.03 -25.95
N ILE A 53 -33.13 -2.78 -26.62
CA ILE A 53 -31.84 -3.38 -26.33
C ILE A 53 -30.89 -2.24 -25.97
N TYR A 54 -30.32 -2.32 -24.77
CA TYR A 54 -29.35 -1.37 -24.26
C TYR A 54 -27.94 -2.00 -24.39
N ILE A 55 -27.04 -1.26 -25.01
CA ILE A 55 -25.62 -1.64 -25.09
C ILE A 55 -24.82 -0.57 -24.36
N LEU A 56 -24.03 -0.97 -23.35
CA LEU A 56 -23.25 -0.06 -22.53
C LEU A 56 -21.95 -0.74 -22.09
N PRO A 57 -20.88 0.03 -21.84
CA PRO A 57 -19.66 -0.53 -21.26
C PRO A 57 -19.94 -1.14 -19.90
N CYS A 58 -19.23 -2.21 -19.53
CA CYS A 58 -19.25 -2.72 -18.18
C CYS A 58 -18.68 -1.68 -17.20
N ALA A 59 -19.19 -1.65 -15.96
CA ALA A 59 -18.74 -0.67 -14.95
C ALA A 59 -17.22 -0.73 -14.71
N VAL A 60 -16.64 -1.92 -14.75
CA VAL A 60 -15.19 -2.12 -14.63
C VAL A 60 -14.43 -1.44 -15.77
N GLU A 61 -14.94 -1.50 -17.01
CA GLU A 61 -14.32 -0.86 -18.17
C GLU A 61 -14.33 0.66 -18.05
N ILE A 62 -15.47 1.22 -17.61
CA ILE A 62 -15.59 2.66 -17.34
C ILE A 62 -14.56 3.07 -16.28
N ALA A 63 -14.47 2.32 -15.18
CA ALA A 63 -13.53 2.62 -14.11
C ALA A 63 -12.07 2.51 -14.57
N LYS A 64 -11.71 1.50 -15.36
CA LYS A 64 -10.37 1.34 -15.97
C LYS A 64 -10.02 2.54 -16.85
N LYS A 65 -10.92 2.89 -17.76
CA LYS A 65 -10.72 4.02 -18.68
C LYS A 65 -10.53 5.33 -17.93
N GLU A 66 -11.37 5.64 -16.95
CA GLU A 66 -11.25 6.85 -16.13
C GLU A 66 -9.90 6.95 -15.41
N ARG A 67 -9.37 5.84 -14.87
CA ARG A 67 -8.05 5.79 -14.20
C ARG A 67 -6.93 6.14 -15.17
N VAL A 68 -6.94 5.49 -16.35
CA VAL A 68 -5.90 5.64 -17.36
C VAL A 68 -5.95 7.05 -17.99
N ASP A 69 -7.14 7.55 -18.30
CA ASP A 69 -7.32 8.88 -18.90
C ASP A 69 -6.86 9.98 -17.93
N ARG A 70 -7.25 9.91 -16.64
CA ARG A 70 -6.82 10.85 -15.62
C ARG A 70 -5.30 10.84 -15.45
N LEU A 71 -4.70 9.64 -15.38
CA LEU A 71 -3.26 9.48 -15.23
C LEU A 71 -2.51 10.07 -16.42
N ARG A 72 -2.96 9.76 -17.65
CA ARG A 72 -2.36 10.25 -18.89
C ARG A 72 -2.44 11.78 -18.97
N GLN A 73 -3.61 12.36 -18.74
CA GLN A 73 -3.81 13.81 -18.76
C GLN A 73 -2.86 14.55 -17.80
N LYS A 74 -2.69 14.04 -16.58
CA LYS A 74 -1.78 14.66 -15.63
C LYS A 74 -0.32 14.55 -16.06
N LEU A 75 0.11 13.38 -16.52
CA LEU A 75 1.49 13.17 -16.95
C LEU A 75 1.85 14.01 -18.18
N GLU A 76 0.94 14.11 -19.16
CA GLU A 76 1.11 14.94 -20.35
C GLU A 76 1.16 16.45 -20.03
N ALA A 77 0.35 16.88 -19.07
CA ALA A 77 0.34 18.27 -18.60
C ALA A 77 1.49 18.60 -17.63
N GLY A 78 2.30 17.62 -17.22
CA GLY A 78 3.35 17.81 -16.21
C GLY A 78 2.79 18.12 -14.81
N HIS A 79 1.54 17.75 -14.53
CA HIS A 79 0.94 17.93 -13.22
C HIS A 79 1.33 16.81 -12.26
N PRO A 80 1.44 17.10 -10.94
CA PRO A 80 1.71 16.08 -9.95
C PRO A 80 0.58 15.04 -9.88
N LEU A 81 0.94 13.78 -9.66
CA LEU A 81 -0.04 12.73 -9.40
C LEU A 81 -0.58 12.87 -7.98
N SER A 82 -1.90 12.73 -7.83
CA SER A 82 -2.55 12.79 -6.52
C SER A 82 -2.42 11.45 -5.79
N VAL A 83 -2.07 11.50 -4.51
CA VAL A 83 -1.94 10.34 -3.63
C VAL A 83 -2.96 10.41 -2.51
N GLY A 84 -3.63 9.30 -2.20
CA GLY A 84 -4.45 9.15 -1.01
C GLY A 84 -3.82 8.14 -0.06
N SER A 85 -3.80 8.48 1.23
CA SER A 85 -3.23 7.63 2.28
C SER A 85 -4.31 7.14 3.24
N PHE A 86 -4.37 5.82 3.48
CA PHE A 86 -5.23 5.19 4.49
C PHE A 86 -4.41 4.50 5.57
N ALA A 87 -4.83 4.67 6.83
CA ALA A 87 -4.07 4.25 8.00
C ALA A 87 -2.65 4.84 7.99
N HIS A 88 -2.60 6.16 7.81
CA HIS A 88 -1.40 6.95 7.56
C HIS A 88 -0.31 6.81 8.64
N GLY A 89 -0.72 6.63 9.91
CA GLY A 89 0.22 6.61 11.04
C GLY A 89 1.02 7.91 11.12
N GLY A 90 2.34 7.80 11.23
CA GLY A 90 3.27 8.95 11.17
C GLY A 90 3.71 9.33 9.76
N GLY A 91 3.06 8.83 8.70
CA GLY A 91 3.34 9.21 7.31
C GLY A 91 4.62 8.65 6.71
N ILE A 92 5.25 7.65 7.32
CA ILE A 92 6.56 7.14 6.86
C ILE A 92 6.44 6.40 5.53
N LEU A 93 5.35 5.64 5.31
CA LEU A 93 5.09 5.00 4.01
C LEU A 93 4.87 6.04 2.92
N THR A 94 4.05 7.05 3.21
CA THR A 94 3.78 8.17 2.32
C THR A 94 5.06 8.87 1.89
N HIS A 95 5.90 9.27 2.86
CA HIS A 95 7.17 9.93 2.58
C HIS A 95 8.10 9.05 1.72
N ALA A 96 8.21 7.74 2.02
CA ALA A 96 9.04 6.83 1.25
C ALA A 96 8.57 6.72 -0.21
N LEU A 97 7.27 6.59 -0.44
CA LEU A 97 6.69 6.49 -1.78
C LEU A 97 6.82 7.79 -2.57
N HIS A 98 6.52 8.95 -1.96
CA HIS A 98 6.70 10.26 -2.61
C HIS A 98 8.15 10.48 -3.02
N LYS A 99 9.11 10.20 -2.12
CA LYS A 99 10.53 10.27 -2.42
C LYS A 99 10.92 9.34 -3.58
N GLY A 100 10.42 8.11 -3.57
CA GLY A 100 10.67 7.13 -4.64
C GLY A 100 10.08 7.57 -5.97
N MET A 101 8.84 8.03 -5.99
CA MET A 101 8.20 8.53 -7.21
C MET A 101 8.94 9.74 -7.79
N LYS A 102 9.39 10.65 -6.94
CA LYS A 102 10.23 11.79 -7.35
C LYS A 102 11.57 11.34 -7.96
N LEU A 103 12.24 10.35 -7.36
CA LEU A 103 13.45 9.75 -7.93
C LEU A 103 13.19 9.11 -9.31
N GLY A 104 12.01 8.51 -9.49
CA GLY A 104 11.53 8.00 -10.77
C GLY A 104 11.07 9.08 -11.76
N GLY A 105 11.17 10.37 -11.40
CA GLY A 105 10.81 11.51 -12.24
C GLY A 105 9.31 11.75 -12.36
N VAL A 106 8.56 11.46 -11.29
CA VAL A 106 7.12 11.76 -11.17
C VAL A 106 6.88 12.55 -9.90
N GLU A 107 6.45 13.78 -10.03
CA GLU A 107 6.03 14.58 -8.88
C GLU A 107 4.66 14.12 -8.37
N THR A 108 4.45 14.20 -7.06
CA THR A 108 3.24 13.75 -6.40
C THR A 108 2.76 14.77 -5.37
N GLU A 109 1.45 14.78 -5.11
CA GLU A 109 0.82 15.58 -4.05
C GLU A 109 -0.06 14.68 -3.18
N LEU A 110 0.02 14.82 -1.89
CA LEU A 110 -0.85 14.11 -0.94
C LEU A 110 -2.22 14.81 -0.91
N ALA A 111 -3.23 14.22 -1.54
CA ALA A 111 -4.57 14.79 -1.62
C ALA A 111 -5.33 14.65 -0.29
N PHE A 112 -5.19 13.51 0.38
CA PHE A 112 -5.75 13.28 1.70
C PHE A 112 -4.95 12.24 2.48
N ALA A 113 -5.01 12.31 3.82
CA ALA A 113 -4.47 11.32 4.72
C ALA A 113 -5.50 10.94 5.78
N ASN A 114 -5.77 9.64 5.92
CA ASN A 114 -6.66 9.11 6.94
C ASN A 114 -5.87 8.40 8.05
N GLU A 115 -6.11 8.80 9.27
CA GLU A 115 -5.58 8.17 10.49
C GLU A 115 -6.59 8.37 11.63
N ILE A 116 -6.73 7.35 12.48
CA ILE A 116 -7.66 7.44 13.63
C ILE A 116 -7.16 8.37 14.73
N ARG A 117 -5.84 8.60 14.79
CA ARG A 117 -5.16 9.43 15.80
C ARG A 117 -4.85 10.81 15.24
N PRO A 118 -5.64 11.85 15.60
CA PRO A 118 -5.46 13.18 15.04
C PRO A 118 -4.08 13.78 15.33
N GLU A 119 -3.49 13.48 16.49
CA GLU A 119 -2.16 13.97 16.85
C GLU A 119 -1.04 13.45 15.92
N LEU A 120 -1.23 12.31 15.27
CA LEU A 120 -0.27 11.81 14.26
C LEU A 120 -0.43 12.53 12.93
N LEU A 121 -1.66 12.90 12.54
CA LEU A 121 -1.90 13.72 11.35
C LEU A 121 -1.33 15.12 11.52
N GLU A 122 -1.55 15.75 12.69
CA GLU A 122 -0.98 17.05 13.03
C GLU A 122 0.54 17.02 12.92
N HIS A 123 1.18 16.06 13.60
CA HIS A 123 2.63 15.90 13.53
C HIS A 123 3.12 15.64 12.08
N ALA A 124 2.46 14.78 11.32
CA ALA A 124 2.85 14.49 9.93
C ALA A 124 2.70 15.72 9.03
N SER A 125 1.69 16.55 9.25
CA SER A 125 1.50 17.79 8.48
C SER A 125 2.64 18.80 8.67
N GLU A 126 3.35 18.76 9.80
CA GLU A 126 4.47 19.64 10.12
C GLU A 126 5.83 19.04 9.75
N SER A 127 5.98 17.71 9.81
CA SER A 127 7.26 17.02 9.72
C SER A 127 7.51 16.30 8.38
N ASN A 128 6.47 16.11 7.56
CA ASN A 128 6.53 15.31 6.33
C ASN A 128 6.29 16.20 5.10
N ASP A 129 7.30 16.33 4.25
CA ASP A 129 7.29 17.16 3.04
C ASP A 129 6.34 16.67 1.92
N ALA A 130 5.74 15.48 2.07
CA ALA A 130 4.66 15.03 1.20
C ALA A 130 3.34 15.80 1.43
N TRP A 131 3.19 16.45 2.60
CA TRP A 131 2.02 17.27 2.95
C TRP A 131 2.10 18.65 2.31
N SER A 132 0.93 19.19 1.98
CA SER A 132 0.77 20.55 1.51
C SER A 132 -0.44 21.21 2.19
N ALA A 133 -0.61 22.52 1.99
CA ALA A 133 -1.78 23.23 2.49
C ALA A 133 -3.12 22.71 1.92
N ASN A 134 -3.07 21.95 0.82
CA ASN A 134 -4.26 21.38 0.17
C ASN A 134 -4.55 19.94 0.63
N THR A 135 -3.67 19.31 1.42
CA THR A 135 -3.89 17.96 1.95
C THR A 135 -5.05 17.93 2.93
N ILE A 136 -6.01 17.05 2.71
CA ILE A 136 -7.20 16.90 3.56
C ILE A 136 -6.89 15.90 4.69
N PRO A 137 -6.80 16.33 5.96
CA PRO A 137 -6.68 15.43 7.10
C PRO A 137 -8.04 14.78 7.42
N LEU A 138 -8.07 13.45 7.54
CA LEU A 138 -9.27 12.68 7.85
C LEU A 138 -9.07 11.90 9.15
N ALA A 139 -9.30 12.55 10.30
CA ALA A 139 -9.16 11.97 11.62
C ALA A 139 -10.38 11.13 11.99
N ALA A 140 -10.51 9.93 11.38
CA ALA A 140 -11.64 9.04 11.61
C ALA A 140 -11.27 7.57 11.39
N PRO A 141 -11.98 6.62 12.02
CA PRO A 141 -11.86 5.22 11.70
C PRO A 141 -12.22 4.94 10.24
N ILE A 142 -11.41 4.14 9.54
CA ILE A 142 -11.61 3.83 8.12
C ILE A 142 -12.99 3.21 7.84
N GLN A 143 -13.52 2.40 8.76
CA GLN A 143 -14.84 1.80 8.64
C GLN A 143 -15.97 2.84 8.75
N GLN A 144 -15.76 3.91 9.47
CA GLN A 144 -16.72 5.01 9.54
C GLN A 144 -16.70 5.80 8.23
N LEU A 145 -15.52 6.11 7.70
CA LEU A 145 -15.38 6.80 6.42
C LEU A 145 -16.01 6.03 5.27
N ALA A 146 -15.82 4.70 5.23
CA ALA A 146 -16.25 3.86 4.10
C ALA A 146 -17.77 3.81 3.91
N PHE A 147 -18.54 4.02 4.97
CA PHE A 147 -20.00 3.90 4.97
C PHE A 147 -20.73 5.20 5.32
N ASP A 148 -20.01 6.32 5.39
CA ASP A 148 -20.58 7.66 5.47
C ASP A 148 -20.69 8.27 4.06
N ASP A 149 -21.89 8.23 3.47
CA ASP A 149 -22.18 8.72 2.13
C ASP A 149 -21.78 10.19 1.95
N TRP A 150 -21.91 11.00 2.99
CA TRP A 150 -21.55 12.41 2.94
C TRP A 150 -20.03 12.59 2.73
N THR A 151 -19.23 11.93 3.53
CA THR A 151 -17.75 11.96 3.43
C THR A 151 -17.28 11.28 2.15
N VAL A 152 -17.78 10.06 1.88
CA VAL A 152 -17.38 9.28 0.71
C VAL A 152 -17.67 10.01 -0.60
N SER A 153 -18.80 10.74 -0.69
CA SER A 153 -19.13 11.52 -1.90
C SER A 153 -18.17 12.67 -2.18
N ARG A 154 -17.42 13.12 -1.17
CA ARG A 154 -16.49 14.25 -1.24
C ARG A 154 -15.02 13.83 -1.31
N LEU A 155 -14.72 12.55 -1.09
CA LEU A 155 -13.36 12.07 -1.28
C LEU A 155 -12.93 12.26 -2.73
N PRO A 156 -11.79 12.89 -2.98
CA PRO A 156 -11.29 13.06 -4.34
C PRO A 156 -10.90 11.71 -4.93
N ARG A 157 -11.09 11.55 -6.24
CA ARG A 157 -10.45 10.48 -6.98
C ARG A 157 -8.96 10.79 -7.06
N VAL A 158 -8.11 9.82 -6.75
CA VAL A 158 -6.67 9.98 -6.76
C VAL A 158 -6.00 8.99 -7.73
N ASP A 159 -4.76 9.26 -8.10
CA ASP A 159 -4.03 8.43 -9.05
C ASP A 159 -3.38 7.25 -8.37
N VAL A 160 -2.89 7.45 -7.14
CA VAL A 160 -2.26 6.43 -6.32
C VAL A 160 -2.91 6.39 -4.95
N VAL A 161 -3.15 5.19 -4.43
CA VAL A 161 -3.48 4.99 -3.01
C VAL A 161 -2.36 4.21 -2.37
N GLU A 162 -1.97 4.62 -1.18
CA GLU A 162 -1.14 3.82 -0.29
C GLU A 162 -1.89 3.50 1.01
N ALA A 163 -1.63 2.31 1.56
CA ALA A 163 -2.26 1.89 2.81
C ALA A 163 -1.42 0.88 3.59
N GLY A 164 -1.39 1.06 4.91
CA GLY A 164 -0.82 0.10 5.86
C GLY A 164 -1.86 -0.27 6.92
N LEU A 165 -2.85 -1.10 6.58
CA LEU A 165 -3.91 -1.45 7.53
C LEU A 165 -3.34 -2.09 8.80
N PRO A 166 -3.96 -1.87 9.98
CA PRO A 166 -3.48 -2.43 11.24
C PRO A 166 -3.30 -3.95 11.20
N CYS A 167 -2.09 -4.40 11.56
CA CYS A 167 -1.69 -5.81 11.50
C CYS A 167 -1.92 -6.58 12.80
N SER A 168 -2.57 -5.99 13.82
CA SER A 168 -2.67 -6.60 15.16
C SER A 168 -3.34 -7.98 15.17
N GLY A 169 -4.24 -8.26 14.25
CA GLY A 169 -4.83 -9.59 14.06
C GLY A 169 -3.91 -10.59 13.36
N ALA A 170 -2.99 -10.16 12.51
CA ALA A 170 -2.14 -11.03 11.71
C ALA A 170 -0.74 -11.21 12.28
N SER A 171 -0.22 -10.25 13.06
CA SER A 171 1.13 -10.34 13.62
C SER A 171 1.26 -11.45 14.67
N VAL A 172 2.43 -12.12 14.72
CA VAL A 172 2.71 -13.19 15.70
C VAL A 172 2.46 -12.71 17.13
N SER A 173 2.95 -11.51 17.48
CA SER A 173 2.76 -10.94 18.83
C SER A 173 1.31 -10.52 19.09
N GLY A 174 0.56 -10.10 18.10
CA GLY A 174 -0.86 -9.74 18.23
C GLY A 174 -1.72 -10.97 18.48
N ARG A 175 -1.54 -12.02 17.69
CA ARG A 175 -2.24 -13.30 17.85
C ARG A 175 -1.91 -13.96 19.20
N ALA A 176 -0.63 -13.99 19.59
CA ALA A 176 -0.22 -14.55 20.88
C ALA A 176 -0.85 -13.79 22.07
N ARG A 177 -1.06 -12.47 21.94
CA ARG A 177 -1.68 -11.65 23.01
C ARG A 177 -3.19 -11.93 23.15
N LEU A 178 -3.89 -12.15 22.04
CA LEU A 178 -5.34 -12.28 22.01
C LEU A 178 -5.80 -13.74 21.99
N GLY A 179 -4.89 -14.70 21.79
CA GLY A 179 -5.24 -16.11 21.65
C GLY A 179 -6.02 -16.41 20.37
N THR A 180 -5.97 -15.53 19.35
CA THR A 180 -6.70 -15.70 18.09
C THR A 180 -5.92 -16.56 17.10
N ALA A 181 -6.62 -17.47 16.41
CA ALA A 181 -6.02 -18.33 15.39
C ALA A 181 -5.89 -17.60 14.04
N LYS A 182 -6.86 -16.76 13.69
CA LYS A 182 -6.94 -16.04 12.40
C LYS A 182 -6.86 -14.54 12.60
N ALA A 183 -6.42 -13.84 11.57
CA ALA A 183 -6.36 -12.37 11.54
C ALA A 183 -7.75 -11.74 11.65
N GLU A 184 -8.71 -12.36 10.99
CA GLU A 184 -10.11 -11.93 10.90
C GLU A 184 -10.87 -12.04 12.23
N ASP A 185 -10.40 -12.87 13.16
CA ASP A 185 -11.00 -13.02 14.49
C ASP A 185 -10.70 -11.83 15.41
N HIS A 186 -9.87 -10.88 14.97
CA HIS A 186 -9.58 -9.69 15.75
C HIS A 186 -10.77 -8.74 15.76
N PRO A 187 -11.36 -8.40 16.93
CA PRO A 187 -12.63 -7.67 17.01
C PRO A 187 -12.60 -6.27 16.40
N GLU A 188 -11.42 -5.61 16.44
CA GLU A 188 -11.30 -4.21 16.03
C GLU A 188 -10.78 -4.04 14.60
N VAL A 189 -10.03 -5.01 14.06
CA VAL A 189 -9.32 -4.82 12.79
C VAL A 189 -9.57 -5.92 11.75
N GLY A 190 -10.21 -7.01 12.14
CA GLY A 190 -10.44 -8.15 11.25
C GLY A 190 -11.33 -7.83 10.04
N HIS A 191 -12.23 -6.88 10.19
CA HIS A 191 -13.20 -6.46 9.16
C HIS A 191 -12.74 -5.27 8.28
N LEU A 192 -11.59 -4.65 8.56
CA LEU A 192 -11.15 -3.41 7.88
C LEU A 192 -10.93 -3.58 6.37
N VAL A 193 -10.66 -4.80 5.91
CA VAL A 193 -10.52 -5.09 4.47
C VAL A 193 -11.78 -4.72 3.68
N ALA A 194 -12.98 -4.95 4.25
CA ALA A 194 -14.24 -4.61 3.58
C ALA A 194 -14.38 -3.09 3.39
N SER A 195 -14.06 -2.33 4.43
CA SER A 195 -14.07 -0.87 4.40
C SER A 195 -13.05 -0.31 3.42
N PHE A 196 -11.84 -0.87 3.42
CA PHE A 196 -10.81 -0.50 2.47
C PHE A 196 -11.25 -0.71 1.01
N LEU A 197 -11.82 -1.88 0.70
CA LEU A 197 -12.30 -2.19 -0.65
C LEU A 197 -13.46 -1.27 -1.08
N ALA A 198 -14.38 -0.93 -0.19
CA ALA A 198 -15.44 0.05 -0.47
C ALA A 198 -14.86 1.42 -0.85
N LEU A 199 -13.82 1.87 -0.14
CA LEU A 199 -13.12 3.11 -0.43
C LEU A 199 -12.35 3.01 -1.77
N MET A 200 -11.72 1.88 -2.09
CA MET A 200 -11.04 1.68 -3.38
C MET A 200 -12.00 1.79 -4.56
N ALA A 201 -13.21 1.23 -4.44
CA ALA A 201 -14.24 1.36 -5.46
C ALA A 201 -14.65 2.82 -5.70
N LYS A 202 -14.62 3.66 -4.65
CA LYS A 202 -15.01 5.07 -4.71
C LYS A 202 -13.88 5.98 -5.20
N VAL A 203 -12.71 5.84 -4.61
CA VAL A 203 -11.53 6.67 -4.92
C VAL A 203 -10.97 6.33 -6.30
N ASN A 204 -11.16 5.12 -6.77
CA ASN A 204 -10.80 4.60 -8.10
C ASN A 204 -9.36 4.95 -8.51
N PRO A 205 -8.31 4.58 -7.74
CA PRO A 205 -6.92 4.91 -8.06
C PRO A 205 -6.39 4.08 -9.24
N ALA A 206 -5.43 4.60 -9.99
CA ALA A 206 -4.75 3.84 -11.04
C ALA A 206 -3.79 2.80 -10.48
N VAL A 207 -3.18 3.09 -9.31
CA VAL A 207 -2.25 2.22 -8.60
C VAL A 207 -2.60 2.18 -7.11
N ILE A 208 -2.53 1.00 -6.52
CA ILE A 208 -2.67 0.78 -5.07
C ILE A 208 -1.38 0.15 -4.55
N VAL A 209 -0.76 0.75 -3.53
CA VAL A 209 0.37 0.19 -2.80
C VAL A 209 -0.11 -0.17 -1.39
N PHE A 210 -0.13 -1.44 -1.08
CA PHE A 210 -0.60 -1.95 0.22
C PHE A 210 0.54 -2.65 0.96
N GLU A 211 0.76 -2.28 2.21
CA GLU A 211 1.78 -2.86 3.08
C GLU A 211 1.14 -3.60 4.26
N ASN A 212 1.75 -4.70 4.65
CA ASN A 212 1.43 -5.36 5.92
C ASN A 212 2.56 -6.32 6.35
N VAL A 213 2.41 -6.94 7.52
CA VAL A 213 3.29 -8.04 7.93
C VAL A 213 3.13 -9.23 6.96
N LYS A 214 4.22 -9.97 6.72
CA LYS A 214 4.25 -11.12 5.80
C LYS A 214 3.10 -12.11 6.05
N SER A 215 2.76 -12.39 7.31
CA SER A 215 1.68 -13.30 7.66
C SER A 215 0.28 -12.84 7.25
N TYR A 216 0.05 -11.56 7.04
CA TYR A 216 -1.22 -11.03 6.53
C TYR A 216 -1.51 -11.53 5.11
N PHE A 217 -0.49 -11.75 4.30
CA PHE A 217 -0.62 -12.19 2.91
C PHE A 217 -1.14 -13.63 2.76
N SER A 218 -1.17 -14.39 3.85
CA SER A 218 -1.77 -15.73 3.92
C SER A 218 -3.17 -15.72 4.56
N SER A 219 -3.74 -14.56 4.88
CA SER A 219 -5.04 -14.43 5.53
C SER A 219 -6.22 -14.51 4.55
N ALA A 220 -7.42 -14.76 5.07
CA ALA A 220 -8.66 -14.69 4.30
C ALA A 220 -8.92 -13.27 3.78
N SER A 221 -8.60 -12.25 4.60
CA SER A 221 -8.68 -10.83 4.21
C SER A 221 -7.89 -10.55 2.94
N MET A 222 -6.66 -11.07 2.81
CA MET A 222 -5.86 -10.90 1.62
C MET A 222 -6.42 -11.65 0.40
N SER A 223 -7.01 -12.82 0.62
CA SER A 223 -7.69 -13.58 -0.45
C SER A 223 -8.89 -12.82 -1.00
N ILE A 224 -9.70 -12.21 -0.12
CA ILE A 224 -10.83 -11.35 -0.51
C ILE A 224 -10.32 -10.12 -1.28
N MET A 225 -9.24 -9.49 -0.79
CA MET A 225 -8.65 -8.31 -1.44
C MET A 225 -8.20 -8.61 -2.87
N ARG A 226 -7.47 -9.72 -3.09
CA ARG A 226 -7.02 -10.14 -4.44
C ARG A 226 -8.20 -10.35 -5.38
N GLY A 227 -9.23 -11.09 -4.94
CA GLY A 227 -10.42 -11.35 -5.75
C GLY A 227 -11.15 -10.08 -6.13
N GLN A 228 -11.43 -9.24 -5.14
CA GLN A 228 -12.19 -8.01 -5.37
C GLN A 228 -11.42 -6.98 -6.21
N LEU A 229 -10.11 -6.84 -6.02
CA LEU A 229 -9.30 -5.94 -6.86
C LEU A 229 -9.25 -6.42 -8.31
N LYS A 230 -9.20 -7.74 -8.54
CA LYS A 230 -9.33 -8.30 -9.89
C LYS A 230 -10.69 -7.95 -10.52
N ASP A 231 -11.78 -8.07 -9.76
CA ASP A 231 -13.12 -7.68 -10.23
C ASP A 231 -13.24 -6.17 -10.49
N PHE A 232 -12.44 -5.35 -9.80
CA PHE A 232 -12.32 -3.93 -10.07
C PHE A 232 -11.41 -3.59 -11.27
N GLY A 233 -10.85 -4.59 -11.94
CA GLY A 233 -9.99 -4.43 -13.11
C GLY A 233 -8.56 -4.03 -12.76
N TYR A 234 -7.97 -4.65 -11.72
CA TYR A 234 -6.55 -4.53 -11.40
C TYR A 234 -5.80 -5.84 -11.62
N ASP A 235 -4.56 -5.73 -12.04
CA ASP A 235 -3.55 -6.78 -11.94
C ASP A 235 -2.82 -6.62 -10.61
N VAL A 236 -2.75 -7.71 -9.82
CA VAL A 236 -2.22 -7.72 -8.46
C VAL A 236 -0.86 -8.39 -8.42
N HIS A 237 0.15 -7.69 -7.92
CA HIS A 237 1.52 -8.17 -7.77
C HIS A 237 1.92 -8.13 -6.30
N GLU A 238 2.62 -9.15 -5.83
CA GLU A 238 3.02 -9.27 -4.42
C GLU A 238 4.47 -9.65 -4.28
N ALA A 239 5.09 -9.13 -3.23
CA ALA A 239 6.45 -9.50 -2.84
C ALA A 239 6.63 -9.42 -1.32
N VAL A 240 7.69 -10.06 -0.83
CA VAL A 240 8.19 -9.86 0.54
C VAL A 240 9.50 -9.10 0.43
N LEU A 241 9.55 -7.92 1.06
CA LEU A 241 10.71 -7.06 1.09
C LEU A 241 11.45 -7.24 2.41
N GLN A 242 12.76 -7.39 2.33
CA GLN A 242 13.65 -7.47 3.49
C GLN A 242 14.49 -6.19 3.59
N ALA A 243 14.44 -5.51 4.72
CA ALA A 243 15.16 -4.27 4.96
C ALA A 243 16.68 -4.39 4.68
N GLY A 244 17.28 -5.50 5.07
CA GLY A 244 18.70 -5.79 4.85
C GLY A 244 19.13 -5.88 3.38
N ASP A 245 18.22 -6.12 2.46
CA ASP A 245 18.52 -6.10 1.00
C ASP A 245 18.78 -4.66 0.50
N TRP A 246 18.38 -3.65 1.26
CA TRP A 246 18.62 -2.22 1.01
C TRP A 246 19.60 -1.60 2.00
N ASN A 247 20.44 -2.43 2.65
CA ASN A 247 21.45 -2.00 3.63
C ASN A 247 20.87 -1.32 4.88
N GLU A 248 19.59 -1.53 5.20
CA GLU A 248 19.06 -1.16 6.52
C GLU A 248 19.58 -2.13 7.56
N LEU A 249 19.85 -1.63 8.77
CA LEU A 249 20.39 -2.45 9.86
C LEU A 249 19.30 -3.31 10.53
N GLU A 250 18.03 -2.89 10.48
CA GLU A 250 16.94 -3.65 11.07
C GLU A 250 16.67 -4.94 10.28
N HIS A 251 16.63 -6.07 10.96
CA HIS A 251 16.16 -7.33 10.39
C HIS A 251 14.63 -7.32 10.39
N ARG A 252 14.03 -6.76 9.34
CA ARG A 252 12.59 -6.58 9.20
C ARG A 252 12.10 -7.04 7.84
N GLU A 253 11.03 -7.84 7.83
CA GLU A 253 10.33 -8.25 6.62
C GLU A 253 8.95 -7.61 6.56
N ARG A 254 8.54 -7.22 5.32
CA ARG A 254 7.20 -6.73 5.05
C ARG A 254 6.67 -7.32 3.74
N GLY A 255 5.41 -7.73 3.77
CA GLY A 255 4.68 -8.00 2.55
C GLY A 255 4.26 -6.68 1.90
N VAL A 256 4.34 -6.64 0.60
CA VAL A 256 3.85 -5.55 -0.23
C VAL A 256 2.99 -6.10 -1.35
N MET A 257 1.87 -5.44 -1.60
CA MET A 257 1.05 -5.63 -2.79
C MET A 257 1.04 -4.33 -3.58
N VAL A 258 1.31 -4.43 -4.87
CA VAL A 258 1.04 -3.35 -5.82
C VAL A 258 -0.03 -3.84 -6.79
N ALA A 259 -1.20 -3.20 -6.75
CA ALA A 259 -2.24 -3.43 -7.72
C ALA A 259 -2.24 -2.29 -8.72
N VAL A 260 -2.08 -2.61 -9.99
CA VAL A 260 -2.08 -1.64 -11.10
C VAL A 260 -3.32 -1.87 -11.96
N THR A 261 -3.84 -0.82 -12.60
CA THR A 261 -4.93 -0.98 -13.55
C THR A 261 -4.56 -2.02 -14.59
N ALA A 262 -5.45 -2.97 -14.86
CA ALA A 262 -5.20 -4.08 -15.79
C ALA A 262 -4.72 -3.56 -17.15
N GLY A 263 -3.65 -4.18 -17.67
CA GLY A 263 -2.93 -3.74 -18.85
C GLY A 263 -1.74 -2.80 -18.59
N MET A 264 -1.51 -2.37 -17.34
CA MET A 264 -0.26 -1.72 -16.94
C MET A 264 0.80 -2.77 -16.62
N GLU A 265 2.03 -2.58 -17.09
CA GLU A 265 3.13 -3.51 -16.82
C GLU A 265 3.82 -3.17 -15.51
N PHE A 266 3.69 -4.03 -14.52
CA PHE A 266 4.41 -3.95 -13.24
C PHE A 266 5.11 -5.29 -12.95
N ASP A 267 6.35 -5.23 -12.45
CA ASP A 267 7.11 -6.43 -12.11
C ASP A 267 8.11 -6.13 -10.99
N PHE A 268 7.95 -6.77 -9.84
CA PHE A 268 8.88 -6.66 -8.71
C PHE A 268 10.31 -7.12 -9.01
N LEU A 269 10.53 -7.93 -10.04
CA LEU A 269 11.89 -8.32 -10.46
C LEU A 269 12.72 -7.12 -10.96
N LYS A 270 12.05 -6.03 -11.34
CA LYS A 270 12.69 -4.77 -11.76
C LYS A 270 13.03 -3.84 -10.59
N LEU A 271 12.73 -4.26 -9.35
CA LEU A 271 12.99 -3.44 -8.17
C LEU A 271 14.50 -3.27 -7.96
N ALA A 272 14.96 -2.04 -8.02
CA ALA A 272 16.37 -1.72 -7.87
C ALA A 272 16.84 -1.98 -6.42
N LYS A 273 17.90 -2.77 -6.28
CA LYS A 273 18.59 -2.97 -5.00
C LYS A 273 19.95 -2.29 -5.05
N PRO A 274 20.37 -1.59 -3.99
CA PRO A 274 21.72 -1.00 -3.93
C PRO A 274 22.79 -2.10 -3.87
N ALA A 275 24.03 -1.74 -4.19
CA ALA A 275 25.17 -2.59 -3.89
C ALA A 275 25.24 -2.87 -2.38
N LYS A 276 25.60 -4.10 -1.99
CA LYS A 276 25.69 -4.48 -0.61
C LYS A 276 26.80 -3.69 0.09
N ALA A 277 26.48 -3.10 1.24
CA ALA A 277 27.40 -2.38 2.10
C ALA A 277 27.49 -3.07 3.49
N ASP A 278 28.70 -3.13 4.04
CA ASP A 278 28.93 -3.66 5.37
C ASP A 278 28.75 -2.55 6.42
N ARG A 279 27.51 -2.19 6.67
CA ARG A 279 27.15 -1.20 7.68
C ARG A 279 27.18 -1.81 9.08
N LYS A 280 27.62 -1.01 10.07
CA LYS A 280 27.63 -1.42 11.49
C LYS A 280 26.72 -0.54 12.34
N ILE A 281 26.23 -1.08 13.44
CA ILE A 281 25.44 -0.32 14.42
C ILE A 281 26.20 0.91 14.90
N ALA A 282 27.53 0.86 15.02
CA ALA A 282 28.34 2.00 15.38
C ALA A 282 28.07 3.28 14.55
N GLU A 283 27.71 3.12 13.27
CA GLU A 283 27.50 4.24 12.35
C GLU A 283 26.24 5.07 12.66
N ILE A 284 25.31 4.50 13.43
CA ILE A 284 24.03 5.15 13.73
C ILE A 284 23.91 5.62 15.17
N LEU A 285 24.90 5.31 16.01
CA LEU A 285 24.87 5.65 17.43
C LEU A 285 25.14 7.13 17.66
N ASP A 286 24.40 7.73 18.57
CA ASP A 286 24.73 9.03 19.14
C ASP A 286 25.92 8.90 20.14
N ALA A 287 26.64 9.99 20.33
CA ALA A 287 27.71 10.07 21.32
C ALA A 287 27.14 10.16 22.75
N VAL A 288 26.67 9.02 23.28
CA VAL A 288 26.18 8.92 24.64
C VAL A 288 27.35 8.67 25.59
N PRO A 289 27.56 9.48 26.65
CA PRO A 289 28.61 9.28 27.64
C PRO A 289 28.56 7.87 28.24
N LEU A 290 29.73 7.31 28.56
CA LEU A 290 29.83 5.94 29.13
C LEU A 290 29.22 5.87 30.52
N ASP A 291 29.20 6.96 31.27
CA ASP A 291 28.60 7.09 32.59
C ASP A 291 27.16 7.60 32.58
N ASP A 292 26.52 7.73 31.38
CA ASP A 292 25.15 8.20 31.27
C ASP A 292 24.17 7.26 31.99
N LYS A 293 23.16 7.86 32.63
CA LYS A 293 22.09 7.14 33.36
C LYS A 293 21.25 6.18 32.54
N SER A 294 21.30 6.27 31.20
CA SER A 294 20.62 5.33 30.30
C SER A 294 21.22 3.92 30.36
N TRP A 295 22.51 3.82 30.71
CA TRP A 295 23.17 2.55 30.94
C TRP A 295 22.73 1.94 32.25
N SER A 296 22.29 0.70 32.24
CA SER A 296 21.84 -0.01 33.45
C SER A 296 22.03 -1.51 33.31
N ALA A 297 22.19 -2.20 34.45
CA ALA A 297 22.32 -3.64 34.45
C ALA A 297 21.09 -4.39 33.96
N MET A 298 19.93 -3.74 33.88
CA MET A 298 18.61 -4.32 33.50
C MET A 298 18.35 -5.64 34.24
N GLN A 299 18.71 -5.71 35.55
CA GLN A 299 18.71 -6.94 36.31
C GLN A 299 17.39 -7.72 36.25
N GLY A 300 16.24 -7.01 36.30
CA GLY A 300 14.92 -7.63 36.21
C GLY A 300 14.67 -8.39 34.89
N LEU A 301 15.32 -7.98 33.78
CA LEU A 301 15.24 -8.70 32.51
C LEU A 301 16.16 -9.92 32.50
N LYS A 302 17.34 -9.83 33.11
CA LYS A 302 18.25 -10.95 33.27
C LYS A 302 17.63 -12.03 34.16
N ASP A 303 17.08 -11.64 35.31
CA ASP A 303 16.39 -12.58 36.23
C ASP A 303 15.16 -13.22 35.54
N LYS A 304 14.46 -12.47 34.70
CA LYS A 304 13.35 -13.01 33.91
C LYS A 304 13.87 -14.06 32.92
N GLN A 305 14.96 -13.78 32.22
CA GLN A 305 15.56 -14.73 31.27
C GLN A 305 15.93 -16.05 31.96
N GLU A 306 16.57 -16.00 33.13
CA GLU A 306 16.94 -17.20 33.90
C GLU A 306 15.69 -17.99 34.33
N ARG A 307 14.65 -17.31 34.82
CA ARG A 307 13.36 -17.95 35.16
C ARG A 307 12.69 -18.60 33.95
N ASP A 308 12.68 -17.92 32.82
CA ASP A 308 12.07 -18.44 31.60
C ASP A 308 12.86 -19.64 31.06
N LYS A 309 14.19 -19.61 31.14
CA LYS A 309 15.07 -20.72 30.81
C LYS A 309 14.83 -21.93 31.71
N ALA A 310 14.75 -21.72 33.02
CA ALA A 310 14.46 -22.77 34.01
C ALA A 310 13.05 -23.37 33.78
N ALA A 311 12.10 -22.58 33.27
CA ALA A 311 10.74 -23.03 32.93
C ALA A 311 10.65 -23.67 31.54
N GLY A 312 11.75 -23.93 30.84
CA GLY A 312 11.77 -24.51 29.49
C GLY A 312 11.25 -23.56 28.38
N LYS A 313 11.10 -22.27 28.67
CA LYS A 313 10.73 -21.28 27.68
C LYS A 313 11.98 -20.80 26.95
N GLY A 314 12.04 -20.94 25.65
CA GLY A 314 13.19 -20.57 24.80
C GLY A 314 13.38 -19.05 24.61
N PHE A 315 13.33 -18.28 25.71
CA PHE A 315 13.32 -16.83 25.69
C PHE A 315 14.71 -16.29 26.09
N ALA A 316 15.39 -15.64 25.14
CA ALA A 316 16.64 -14.94 25.38
C ALA A 316 16.52 -13.44 25.14
N MET A 317 17.21 -12.63 25.95
CA MET A 317 17.36 -11.20 25.65
C MET A 317 18.14 -11.03 24.36
N GLN A 318 17.69 -10.06 23.54
CA GLN A 318 18.40 -9.69 22.33
C GLN A 318 19.37 -8.56 22.66
N VAL A 319 20.66 -8.89 22.70
CA VAL A 319 21.73 -7.92 22.96
C VAL A 319 22.53 -7.75 21.69
N VAL A 320 22.78 -6.52 21.32
CA VAL A 320 23.58 -6.13 20.16
C VAL A 320 24.74 -5.24 20.62
N THR A 321 25.82 -5.24 19.86
CA THR A 321 27.00 -4.41 20.06
C THR A 321 27.13 -3.37 18.95
N ALA A 322 27.99 -2.39 19.14
CA ALA A 322 28.34 -1.41 18.12
C ALA A 322 28.95 -2.06 16.85
N PHE A 323 29.52 -3.24 16.96
CA PHE A 323 30.18 -3.95 15.84
C PHE A 323 29.22 -4.82 15.02
N ASP A 324 28.01 -5.04 15.51
CA ASP A 324 27.03 -5.86 14.80
C ASP A 324 26.55 -5.17 13.51
N VAL A 325 26.34 -5.98 12.48
CA VAL A 325 25.87 -5.54 11.16
C VAL A 325 24.35 -5.69 10.99
N LYS A 326 23.66 -6.15 12.03
CA LYS A 326 22.21 -6.37 12.04
C LYS A 326 21.64 -6.06 13.42
N CYS A 327 20.48 -5.42 13.42
CA CYS A 327 19.66 -5.18 14.60
C CYS A 327 18.35 -5.99 14.47
N PRO A 328 17.97 -6.78 15.48
CA PRO A 328 16.64 -7.39 15.50
C PRO A 328 15.52 -6.36 15.39
N THR A 329 14.34 -6.80 14.96
CA THR A 329 13.17 -5.90 14.80
C THR A 329 12.84 -5.17 16.10
N ILE A 330 12.80 -3.84 16.03
CA ILE A 330 12.36 -2.98 17.13
C ILE A 330 10.86 -2.78 17.03
N THR A 331 10.14 -3.14 18.11
CA THR A 331 8.66 -3.12 18.10
C THR A 331 8.09 -1.79 18.59
N LYS A 332 6.81 -1.52 18.29
CA LYS A 332 6.10 -0.33 18.77
C LYS A 332 6.10 -0.16 20.31
N GLY A 333 6.29 -1.26 21.02
CA GLY A 333 6.34 -1.25 22.49
C GLY A 333 7.73 -1.11 23.08
N TYR A 334 8.70 -0.60 22.34
CA TYR A 334 10.12 -0.57 22.71
C TYR A 334 10.37 0.08 24.07
N MET A 335 9.72 1.21 24.36
CA MET A 335 9.86 1.89 25.66
C MET A 335 9.39 1.06 26.88
N LYS A 336 8.65 -0.02 26.66
CA LYS A 336 8.25 -0.95 27.74
C LYS A 336 9.35 -1.89 28.18
N ARG A 337 10.56 -1.77 27.62
CA ARG A 337 11.75 -2.58 27.95
C ARG A 337 11.50 -4.09 27.92
N ARG A 338 10.87 -4.57 26.85
CA ARG A 338 10.59 -5.99 26.68
C ARG A 338 11.88 -6.78 26.47
N SER A 339 11.95 -7.99 26.96
CA SER A 339 13.09 -8.88 26.74
C SER A 339 13.33 -9.21 25.27
N THR A 340 12.27 -9.18 24.44
CA THR A 340 12.31 -9.46 23.00
C THR A 340 12.83 -8.33 22.13
N ASP A 341 12.90 -7.12 22.66
CA ASP A 341 13.41 -5.97 21.89
C ASP A 341 14.94 -5.88 22.09
N PRO A 342 15.72 -5.46 21.07
CA PRO A 342 17.17 -5.38 21.16
C PRO A 342 17.63 -4.33 22.18
N LYS A 343 18.76 -4.62 22.84
CA LYS A 343 19.45 -3.72 23.75
C LYS A 343 20.89 -3.56 23.28
N LEU A 344 21.41 -2.34 23.33
CA LEU A 344 22.80 -2.05 23.02
C LEU A 344 23.65 -2.35 24.25
N GLN A 345 24.72 -3.13 24.08
CA GLN A 345 25.70 -3.43 25.10
C GLN A 345 26.67 -2.25 25.26
N HIS A 346 27.01 -1.94 26.48
CA HIS A 346 28.05 -0.95 26.81
C HIS A 346 29.43 -1.40 26.28
N PRO A 347 30.21 -0.50 25.67
CA PRO A 347 31.47 -0.89 25.02
C PRO A 347 32.55 -1.38 25.98
N GLU A 348 32.56 -0.89 27.21
CA GLU A 348 33.62 -1.23 28.23
C GLU A 348 33.10 -2.15 29.32
N ASP A 349 31.81 -2.08 29.68
CA ASP A 349 31.21 -2.95 30.70
C ASP A 349 30.05 -3.78 30.10
N PRO A 350 30.28 -5.05 29.74
CA PRO A 350 29.30 -5.94 29.14
C PRO A 350 28.09 -6.23 30.04
N THR A 351 28.13 -5.85 31.31
CA THR A 351 27.02 -6.03 32.25
C THR A 351 25.97 -4.94 32.11
N LEU A 352 26.32 -3.81 31.49
CA LEU A 352 25.45 -2.66 31.28
C LEU A 352 24.84 -2.65 29.88
N LEU A 353 23.57 -2.28 29.81
CA LEU A 353 22.79 -2.25 28.59
C LEU A 353 22.01 -0.94 28.54
N ARG A 354 21.72 -0.42 27.31
CA ARG A 354 20.75 0.65 27.12
C ARG A 354 19.79 0.35 25.95
N GLN A 355 18.69 1.06 25.91
CA GLN A 355 17.85 1.12 24.73
C GLN A 355 18.45 2.10 23.72
N PHE A 356 18.12 1.93 22.45
CA PHE A 356 18.34 2.98 21.45
C PHE A 356 17.39 4.14 21.74
N ASN A 357 17.82 5.38 21.52
CA ASN A 357 16.93 6.52 21.52
C ASN A 357 16.13 6.56 20.19
N SER A 358 15.18 7.47 20.06
CA SER A 358 14.31 7.55 18.88
C SER A 358 15.06 7.89 17.61
N VAL A 359 16.09 8.72 17.68
CA VAL A 359 16.94 9.10 16.53
C VAL A 359 17.77 7.90 16.03
N GLU A 360 18.40 7.15 16.96
CA GLU A 360 19.11 5.91 16.63
C GLU A 360 18.16 4.86 16.05
N HIS A 361 16.93 4.74 16.61
CA HIS A 361 15.92 3.82 16.06
C HIS A 361 15.52 4.21 14.62
N ALA A 362 15.33 5.50 14.34
CA ALA A 362 15.06 5.97 12.98
C ALA A 362 16.21 5.62 12.02
N ARG A 363 17.46 5.87 12.42
CA ARG A 363 18.66 5.57 11.61
C ARG A 363 18.85 4.06 11.37
N ILE A 364 18.54 3.19 12.34
CA ILE A 364 18.55 1.72 12.19
C ILE A 364 17.65 1.29 11.03
N LYS A 365 16.52 1.99 10.84
CA LYS A 365 15.50 1.74 9.81
C LYS A 365 15.72 2.54 8.53
N GLY A 366 16.78 3.35 8.43
CA GLY A 366 17.01 4.23 7.30
C GLY A 366 15.99 5.38 7.15
N ILE A 367 15.16 5.61 8.20
CA ILE A 367 14.12 6.63 8.21
C ILE A 367 14.75 7.99 8.55
N PRO A 368 14.42 9.08 7.82
CA PRO A 368 14.81 10.42 8.21
C PRO A 368 14.33 10.76 9.63
N ALA A 369 15.25 11.12 10.52
CA ALA A 369 14.93 11.39 11.92
C ALA A 369 13.97 12.59 12.08
N SER A 370 13.94 13.50 11.11
CA SER A 370 12.99 14.63 11.05
C SER A 370 11.53 14.18 11.10
N LEU A 371 11.20 13.01 10.55
CA LEU A 371 9.83 12.49 10.54
C LEU A 371 9.28 12.09 11.92
N VAL A 372 10.14 12.01 12.91
CA VAL A 372 9.76 11.76 14.32
C VAL A 372 10.27 12.83 15.27
N GLY A 373 10.87 13.88 14.72
CA GLY A 373 11.36 15.04 15.49
C GLY A 373 10.21 15.75 16.20
N GLY A 374 10.41 16.15 17.46
CA GLY A 374 9.35 16.80 18.26
C GLY A 374 8.37 15.85 18.94
N LEU A 375 8.30 14.58 18.56
CA LEU A 375 7.52 13.58 19.29
C LEU A 375 8.22 13.19 20.60
N SER A 376 7.41 12.82 21.61
CA SER A 376 7.99 12.17 22.80
C SER A 376 8.65 10.83 22.43
N GLU A 377 9.70 10.42 23.16
CA GLU A 377 10.39 9.14 22.94
C GLU A 377 9.42 7.96 22.81
N THR A 378 8.37 7.91 23.63
CA THR A 378 7.37 6.84 23.59
C THR A 378 6.60 6.82 22.28
N VAL A 379 6.13 7.97 21.81
CA VAL A 379 5.35 8.09 20.57
C VAL A 379 6.27 7.88 19.36
N ALA A 380 7.48 8.44 19.37
CA ALA A 380 8.45 8.23 18.31
C ALA A 380 8.79 6.74 18.11
N HIS A 381 9.08 6.03 19.19
CA HIS A 381 9.31 4.58 19.13
C HIS A 381 8.07 3.79 18.68
N GLU A 382 6.88 4.24 19.04
CA GLU A 382 5.63 3.62 18.57
C GLU A 382 5.47 3.78 17.06
N VAL A 383 5.61 5.00 16.55
CA VAL A 383 5.54 5.31 15.11
C VAL A 383 6.59 4.52 14.33
N LEU A 384 7.86 4.57 14.76
CA LEU A 384 8.95 3.83 14.12
C LEU A 384 8.73 2.31 14.18
N GLY A 385 8.30 1.77 15.31
CA GLY A 385 8.07 0.34 15.49
C GLY A 385 6.92 -0.23 14.66
N GLN A 386 5.95 0.61 14.29
CA GLN A 386 4.84 0.25 13.38
C GLN A 386 5.18 0.48 11.91
N SER A 387 6.17 1.31 11.60
CA SER A 387 6.50 1.74 10.25
C SER A 387 7.01 0.62 9.34
N VAL A 388 7.12 0.96 8.08
CA VAL A 388 7.63 0.12 6.99
C VAL A 388 9.16 -0.03 7.04
N CYS A 389 9.72 -0.87 6.16
CA CYS A 389 11.12 -0.81 5.74
C CYS A 389 11.26 0.37 4.78
N TYR A 390 12.00 1.40 5.15
CA TYR A 390 11.94 2.68 4.43
C TYR A 390 12.54 2.62 3.03
N ALA A 391 13.80 2.21 2.90
CA ALA A 391 14.50 2.18 1.62
C ALA A 391 13.86 1.23 0.59
N PRO A 392 13.38 0.02 0.96
CA PRO A 392 12.60 -0.81 0.05
C PRO A 392 11.37 -0.10 -0.51
N PHE A 393 10.63 0.68 0.29
CA PHE A 393 9.44 1.40 -0.18
C PHE A 393 9.78 2.64 -1.01
N VAL A 394 10.94 3.26 -0.82
CA VAL A 394 11.48 4.25 -1.79
C VAL A 394 11.67 3.58 -3.15
N ALA A 395 12.28 2.40 -3.20
CA ALA A 395 12.46 1.66 -4.45
C ALA A 395 11.11 1.23 -5.09
N VAL A 396 10.12 0.87 -4.28
CA VAL A 396 8.75 0.60 -4.78
C VAL A 396 8.16 1.86 -5.42
N GLY A 397 8.29 3.03 -4.79
CA GLY A 397 7.83 4.30 -5.34
C GLY A 397 8.49 4.62 -6.69
N GLU A 398 9.80 4.40 -6.81
CA GLU A 398 10.52 4.58 -8.07
C GLU A 398 10.00 3.63 -9.17
N LEU A 399 9.76 2.37 -8.83
CA LEU A 399 9.21 1.39 -9.77
C LEU A 399 7.77 1.74 -10.19
N VAL A 400 6.93 2.24 -9.27
CA VAL A 400 5.60 2.78 -9.58
C VAL A 400 5.70 3.95 -10.54
N ALA A 401 6.60 4.89 -10.32
CA ALA A 401 6.84 6.02 -11.23
C ALA A 401 7.20 5.55 -12.65
N GLN A 402 8.10 4.58 -12.77
CA GLN A 402 8.47 4.00 -14.06
C GLN A 402 7.27 3.32 -14.73
N THR A 403 6.40 2.67 -13.96
CA THR A 403 5.20 1.99 -14.45
C THR A 403 4.19 2.99 -15.02
N VAL A 404 3.89 4.05 -14.28
CA VAL A 404 2.90 5.06 -14.72
C VAL A 404 3.40 5.86 -15.93
N LYS A 405 4.69 6.18 -16.02
CA LYS A 405 5.28 6.89 -17.16
C LYS A 405 5.14 6.12 -18.49
N ARG A 406 5.17 4.80 -18.47
CA ARG A 406 4.98 3.99 -19.69
C ARG A 406 3.60 4.16 -20.30
N ILE A 407 2.58 4.54 -19.52
CA ILE A 407 1.24 4.80 -20.06
C ILE A 407 1.20 6.07 -20.91
N ALA A 408 1.89 7.13 -20.48
CA ALA A 408 1.99 8.35 -21.27
C ALA A 408 2.79 8.13 -22.58
N GLN A 409 3.72 7.18 -22.59
CA GLN A 409 4.54 6.84 -23.76
C GLN A 409 3.87 5.87 -24.75
N ARG A 410 2.88 5.10 -24.30
CA ARG A 410 2.07 4.28 -25.22
C ARG A 410 1.16 5.23 -26.01
N GLN A 411 1.61 5.62 -27.21
CA GLN A 411 0.70 6.11 -28.24
C GLN A 411 -0.46 5.13 -28.34
N GLU A 412 -1.68 5.63 -28.49
CA GLU A 412 -2.82 4.81 -28.86
C GLU A 412 -2.37 3.92 -30.02
N ILE A 413 -2.21 2.62 -29.75
CA ILE A 413 -2.22 1.65 -30.81
C ILE A 413 -3.67 1.75 -31.29
N ALA A 414 -3.88 2.56 -32.32
CA ALA A 414 -5.11 2.53 -33.06
C ALA A 414 -5.34 1.07 -33.39
N PHE A 415 -6.35 0.45 -32.80
CA PHE A 415 -6.83 -0.85 -33.21
C PHE A 415 -7.34 -0.67 -34.64
N THR A 416 -6.47 -0.80 -35.61
CA THR A 416 -6.86 -1.19 -36.95
C THR A 416 -7.40 -2.61 -36.79
N VAL A 417 -8.70 -2.69 -36.55
CA VAL A 417 -9.41 -3.95 -36.70
C VAL A 417 -9.22 -4.32 -38.18
N ASP A 418 -8.37 -5.30 -38.40
CA ASP A 418 -8.16 -5.87 -39.74
C ASP A 418 -9.43 -6.64 -40.10
N LEU A 419 -10.41 -5.91 -40.66
CA LEU A 419 -11.71 -6.43 -41.10
C LEU A 419 -11.59 -7.38 -42.31
N LEU A 420 -10.36 -7.77 -42.71
CA LEU A 420 -10.10 -8.64 -43.86
C LEU A 420 -9.90 -10.10 -43.50
N ALA A 421 -10.03 -10.54 -42.27
CA ALA A 421 -9.81 -11.94 -41.86
C ALA A 421 -11.10 -12.79 -41.73
N CYS A 422 -12.26 -12.33 -42.21
CA CYS A 422 -13.49 -13.12 -42.25
C CYS A 422 -14.19 -12.99 -43.65
N ALA A 423 -13.53 -13.44 -44.66
CA ALA A 423 -14.18 -13.79 -45.94
C ALA A 423 -14.28 -15.32 -46.06
#